data_e246b12a8cd28287bf44fc86373e57cf
#
_entry.id   e246b12a8cd28287bf44fc86373e57cf
#
_cell.length_a   1.000
_cell.length_b   1.000
_cell.length_c   1.000
_cell.angle_alpha   90.00
_cell.angle_beta   90.00
_cell.angle_gamma   90.00
#
_symmetry.space_group_name_H-M   'P 1'
#
loop_
_entity.id
_entity.type
_entity.pdbx_description
1 polymer ?
#
loop_
_entity_poly.entity_id
_entity_poly.type
_entity_poly.pdbx_seq_one_letter_code
_entity_poly.pdbx_strand_id
1 'polypeptide(L)'
;MRSLFLLLATFTLGAASAYSQEDEIVANLAGGRVIIHVTNDAILFAAIDHPLEAKSVPARVATIGSSHIGIFFGASEWQIPAQPKPIRLDRDIQDVRSSNPQVYRPPDTGEADLEIIGVTFLEKLRPLVSQLHHKIDLKPDEPLLEIVLIGYAPQDYGPEVWLIDYLAEQQSVGVKSDYWQTHILRPRFTQLYPPEKHQAKTIVELRFPADLQGIPLAGLIQQNDPRLARLRSSDARFSKVAEQIERGQANKSKSQDAADFLRAALPILAGDSHFIEGELGERGGFDWIVPPEEPREKEQRAEDKDRPPDAPTLRRKPNLNR
;
A
#
# COMPACT_ATOMS: atom_id res chain seq x y z
N MET A 1 -32.21 62.02 -47.30
CA MET A 1 -31.36 61.92 -46.07
C MET A 1 -31.42 60.50 -45.57
N ARG A 2 -30.37 59.75 -45.81
CA ARG A 2 -30.25 58.33 -45.40
C ARG A 2 -29.26 58.28 -44.27
N SER A 3 -29.71 57.94 -43.05
CA SER A 3 -28.87 57.73 -41.89
C SER A 3 -28.33 56.30 -41.92
N LEU A 4 -27.02 56.21 -41.96
CA LEU A 4 -26.24 54.95 -41.88
C LEU A 4 -26.00 54.62 -40.42
N PHE A 5 -26.61 53.55 -39.89
CA PHE A 5 -26.30 53.03 -38.57
C PHE A 5 -25.14 52.06 -38.72
N LEU A 6 -24.01 52.43 -38.17
CA LEU A 6 -22.82 51.58 -38.04
C LEU A 6 -22.96 50.74 -36.75
N LEU A 7 -23.20 49.43 -36.91
CA LEU A 7 -23.27 48.49 -35.83
C LEU A 7 -21.83 48.00 -35.52
N LEU A 8 -21.22 48.50 -34.45
CA LEU A 8 -19.93 48.02 -33.95
C LEU A 8 -20.18 46.76 -33.11
N ALA A 9 -19.98 45.60 -33.71
CA ALA A 9 -19.94 44.33 -32.96
C ALA A 9 -18.56 44.18 -32.30
N THR A 10 -18.49 44.47 -31.02
CA THR A 10 -17.35 44.14 -30.18
C THR A 10 -17.37 42.64 -29.89
N PHE A 11 -16.54 41.88 -30.61
CA PHE A 11 -16.18 40.51 -30.23
C PHE A 11 -15.31 40.56 -28.98
N THR A 12 -15.90 40.38 -27.82
CA THR A 12 -15.14 39.98 -26.64
C THR A 12 -14.78 38.52 -26.81
N LEU A 13 -13.54 38.25 -27.26
CA LEU A 13 -12.91 36.92 -27.07
C LEU A 13 -12.76 36.72 -25.58
N GLY A 14 -13.71 36.04 -24.98
CA GLY A 14 -13.53 35.38 -23.71
C GLY A 14 -12.54 34.23 -23.93
N ALA A 15 -11.28 34.48 -23.64
CA ALA A 15 -10.33 33.39 -23.42
C ALA A 15 -10.79 32.68 -22.16
N ALA A 16 -11.74 31.75 -22.29
CA ALA A 16 -11.92 30.72 -21.33
C ALA A 16 -10.59 29.90 -21.36
N SER A 17 -9.74 30.11 -20.38
CA SER A 17 -8.65 29.24 -20.11
C SER A 17 -9.24 27.86 -19.81
N ALA A 18 -9.36 27.05 -20.86
CA ALA A 18 -9.54 25.64 -20.71
C ALA A 18 -8.21 25.17 -20.07
N TYR A 19 -8.14 25.18 -18.75
CA TYR A 19 -7.18 24.36 -18.03
C TYR A 19 -7.52 22.94 -18.45
N SER A 20 -6.68 22.37 -19.30
CA SER A 20 -6.87 20.98 -19.69
C SER A 20 -6.64 20.14 -18.42
N GLN A 21 -7.56 19.25 -18.16
CA GLN A 21 -7.46 18.27 -17.04
C GLN A 21 -6.19 17.41 -17.11
N GLU A 22 -5.40 17.54 -18.19
CA GLU A 22 -4.16 16.81 -18.45
C GLU A 22 -2.93 17.38 -17.73
N ASP A 23 -3.02 18.59 -17.15
CA ASP A 23 -1.89 19.27 -16.51
C ASP A 23 -1.88 19.12 -14.98
N GLU A 24 -2.76 18.32 -14.40
CA GLU A 24 -2.89 18.19 -12.95
C GLU A 24 -2.29 16.85 -12.45
N ILE A 25 -1.61 16.94 -11.30
CA ILE A 25 -1.10 15.74 -10.61
C ILE A 25 -2.27 14.89 -10.12
N VAL A 26 -2.20 13.58 -10.34
CA VAL A 26 -3.25 12.63 -9.96
C VAL A 26 -2.67 11.57 -9.04
N ALA A 27 -3.32 11.35 -7.90
CA ALA A 27 -3.04 10.21 -7.03
C ALA A 27 -3.85 9.00 -7.49
N ASN A 28 -3.17 7.88 -7.75
CA ASN A 28 -3.80 6.59 -7.97
C ASN A 28 -3.93 5.87 -6.63
N LEU A 29 -5.14 5.46 -6.29
CA LEU A 29 -5.43 4.90 -4.98
C LEU A 29 -5.36 3.37 -5.01
N ALA A 30 -4.65 2.80 -4.04
CA ALA A 30 -4.68 1.37 -3.75
C ALA A 30 -5.72 1.10 -2.66
N GLY A 31 -6.72 0.30 -2.96
CA GLY A 31 -7.68 -0.19 -1.99
C GLY A 31 -7.51 -1.67 -1.74
N GLY A 32 -7.90 -2.12 -0.55
CA GLY A 32 -7.81 -3.54 -0.29
C GLY A 32 -7.95 -3.93 1.17
N ARG A 33 -7.56 -5.13 1.42
CA ARG A 33 -7.59 -5.78 2.72
C ARG A 33 -6.29 -6.51 2.94
N VAL A 34 -5.71 -6.37 4.12
CA VAL A 34 -4.54 -7.15 4.52
C VAL A 34 -4.87 -8.02 5.72
N ILE A 35 -4.40 -9.26 5.68
CA ILE A 35 -4.48 -10.23 6.76
C ILE A 35 -3.06 -10.57 7.17
N ILE A 36 -2.75 -10.43 8.45
CA ILE A 36 -1.42 -10.72 8.99
C ILE A 36 -1.56 -11.78 10.07
N HIS A 37 -0.83 -12.86 9.92
CA HIS A 37 -0.78 -13.96 10.86
C HIS A 37 0.63 -14.09 11.41
N VAL A 38 0.83 -13.60 12.62
CA VAL A 38 2.08 -13.82 13.36
C VAL A 38 2.06 -15.24 13.89
N THR A 39 2.99 -16.07 13.45
CA THR A 39 3.14 -17.46 13.87
C THR A 39 4.26 -17.63 14.90
N ASN A 40 4.64 -18.85 15.22
CA ASN A 40 5.72 -19.11 16.17
C ASN A 40 7.12 -18.91 15.60
N ASP A 41 7.26 -18.85 14.28
CA ASP A 41 8.54 -18.84 13.57
C ASP A 41 8.60 -17.86 12.38
N ALA A 42 7.45 -17.27 12.00
CA ALA A 42 7.38 -16.31 10.90
C ALA A 42 6.19 -15.35 11.04
N ILE A 43 6.17 -14.31 10.22
CA ILE A 43 5.02 -13.45 10.01
C ILE A 43 4.53 -13.68 8.58
N LEU A 44 3.30 -14.16 8.44
CA LEU A 44 2.62 -14.32 7.17
C LEU A 44 1.74 -13.11 6.91
N PHE A 45 1.65 -12.68 5.67
CA PHE A 45 0.67 -11.69 5.26
C PHE A 45 0.01 -12.08 3.94
N ALA A 46 -1.22 -11.64 3.79
CA ALA A 46 -1.94 -11.69 2.51
C ALA A 46 -2.59 -10.33 2.27
N ALA A 47 -2.42 -9.78 1.07
CA ALA A 47 -3.12 -8.59 0.65
C ALA A 47 -4.07 -8.93 -0.50
N ILE A 48 -5.34 -8.55 -0.34
CA ILE A 48 -6.41 -8.76 -1.31
C ILE A 48 -6.76 -7.39 -1.89
N ASP A 49 -6.64 -7.24 -3.19
CA ASP A 49 -6.94 -6.00 -3.87
C ASP A 49 -8.46 -5.75 -3.91
N HIS A 50 -8.84 -4.50 -3.69
CA HIS A 50 -10.20 -4.05 -3.90
C HIS A 50 -10.17 -2.79 -4.76
N PRO A 51 -10.65 -2.85 -6.01
CA PRO A 51 -10.67 -1.68 -6.86
C PRO A 51 -11.65 -0.64 -6.29
N LEU A 52 -11.13 0.54 -5.94
CA LEU A 52 -11.92 1.67 -5.41
C LEU A 52 -12.61 2.43 -6.54
N GLU A 53 -11.90 2.60 -7.66
CA GLU A 53 -12.35 3.32 -8.86
C GLU A 53 -11.71 2.73 -10.12
N ALA A 54 -12.09 3.26 -11.28
CA ALA A 54 -11.54 2.83 -12.58
C ALA A 54 -10.01 3.00 -12.71
N LYS A 55 -9.39 3.84 -11.87
CA LYS A 55 -7.93 4.09 -11.82
C LYS A 55 -7.28 3.52 -10.56
N SER A 56 -7.89 2.53 -9.92
CA SER A 56 -7.27 1.91 -8.75
C SER A 56 -6.05 1.09 -9.16
N VAL A 57 -5.06 1.08 -8.28
CA VAL A 57 -3.84 0.27 -8.40
C VAL A 57 -3.86 -0.82 -7.32
N PRO A 58 -3.21 -1.96 -7.55
CA PRO A 58 -3.09 -2.99 -6.52
C PRO A 58 -2.26 -2.49 -5.33
N ALA A 59 -2.50 -3.06 -4.16
CA ALA A 59 -1.66 -2.83 -3.00
C ALA A 59 -0.19 -3.13 -3.33
N ARG A 60 0.70 -2.23 -2.94
CA ARG A 60 2.14 -2.37 -3.19
C ARG A 60 2.82 -2.92 -1.95
N VAL A 61 3.82 -3.75 -2.18
CA VAL A 61 4.67 -4.30 -1.11
C VAL A 61 6.12 -4.00 -1.41
N ALA A 62 6.81 -3.47 -0.42
CA ALA A 62 8.23 -3.18 -0.54
C ALA A 62 8.99 -3.62 0.71
N THR A 63 10.22 -4.08 0.51
CA THR A 63 11.14 -4.36 1.62
C THR A 63 11.68 -3.08 2.21
N ILE A 64 11.60 -2.96 3.54
CA ILE A 64 12.11 -1.83 4.30
C ILE A 64 13.29 -2.30 5.11
N GLY A 65 14.46 -2.04 4.60
CA GLY A 65 15.66 -2.58 5.22
C GLY A 65 15.77 -4.11 5.08
N SER A 66 16.37 -4.77 6.07
CA SER A 66 16.59 -6.22 6.08
C SER A 66 15.57 -7.00 6.88
N SER A 67 14.76 -6.33 7.69
CA SER A 67 13.91 -6.95 8.71
C SER A 67 12.43 -6.59 8.61
N HIS A 68 12.07 -5.66 7.71
CA HIS A 68 10.69 -5.20 7.57
C HIS A 68 10.21 -5.17 6.12
N ILE A 69 8.91 -5.26 5.97
CA ILE A 69 8.19 -4.99 4.72
C ILE A 69 7.09 -3.97 4.98
N GLY A 70 6.79 -3.14 3.99
CA GLY A 70 5.66 -2.20 4.00
C GLY A 70 4.63 -2.60 2.97
N ILE A 71 3.35 -2.59 3.34
CA ILE A 71 2.21 -2.76 2.45
C ILE A 71 1.49 -1.42 2.38
N PHE A 72 1.30 -0.90 1.17
CA PHE A 72 0.84 0.45 0.91
C PHE A 72 -0.59 0.46 0.40
N PHE A 73 -1.43 1.25 1.06
CA PHE A 73 -2.81 1.53 0.66
C PHE A 73 -3.01 3.04 0.52
N GLY A 74 -4.04 3.44 -0.22
CA GLY A 74 -4.33 4.84 -0.50
C GLY A 74 -3.46 5.39 -1.62
N ALA A 75 -3.05 6.63 -1.51
CA ALA A 75 -2.30 7.38 -2.52
C ALA A 75 -0.84 6.93 -2.63
N SER A 76 -0.64 5.66 -3.02
CA SER A 76 0.67 5.02 -3.12
C SER A 76 1.40 5.27 -4.45
N GLU A 77 0.67 5.74 -5.47
CA GLU A 77 1.19 6.02 -6.80
C GLU A 77 0.69 7.38 -7.30
N TRP A 78 1.58 8.17 -7.91
CA TRP A 78 1.31 9.55 -8.31
C TRP A 78 1.71 9.78 -9.76
N GLN A 79 0.75 10.17 -10.59
CA GLN A 79 1.00 10.59 -11.96
C GLN A 79 1.24 12.09 -11.99
N ILE A 80 2.44 12.50 -12.41
CA ILE A 80 2.79 13.90 -12.60
C ILE A 80 2.64 14.24 -14.09
N PRO A 81 2.01 15.38 -14.44
CA PRO A 81 1.97 15.85 -15.82
C PRO A 81 3.37 15.92 -16.42
N ALA A 82 3.49 15.58 -17.68
CA ALA A 82 4.77 15.55 -18.42
C ALA A 82 5.81 14.53 -17.95
N GLN A 83 5.52 13.69 -16.94
CA GLN A 83 6.38 12.57 -16.60
C GLN A 83 5.82 11.26 -17.20
N PRO A 84 6.65 10.51 -17.95
CA PRO A 84 6.17 9.29 -18.62
C PRO A 84 5.87 8.14 -17.65
N LYS A 85 6.44 8.17 -16.44
CA LYS A 85 6.26 7.13 -15.41
C LYS A 85 5.72 7.74 -14.14
N PRO A 86 4.77 7.06 -13.48
CA PRO A 86 4.28 7.52 -12.19
C PRO A 86 5.36 7.41 -11.10
N ILE A 87 5.29 8.29 -10.12
CA ILE A 87 6.05 8.17 -8.88
C ILE A 87 5.39 7.09 -8.03
N ARG A 88 6.15 6.12 -7.61
CA ARG A 88 5.69 5.01 -6.77
C ARG A 88 6.41 5.05 -5.43
N LEU A 89 5.64 5.21 -4.36
CA LEU A 89 6.19 5.35 -3.01
C LEU A 89 6.89 4.07 -2.53
N ASP A 90 6.43 2.90 -2.97
CA ASP A 90 7.04 1.61 -2.64
C ASP A 90 8.47 1.43 -3.22
N ARG A 91 8.80 2.10 -4.33
CA ARG A 91 10.14 2.03 -4.93
C ARG A 91 11.15 2.90 -4.21
N ASP A 92 10.70 4.00 -3.64
CA ASP A 92 11.56 5.01 -3.03
C ASP A 92 12.06 4.62 -1.62
N ILE A 93 11.53 3.54 -1.05
CA ILE A 93 11.90 3.05 0.28
C ILE A 93 13.30 2.44 0.33
N GLN A 94 13.73 1.79 -0.73
CA GLN A 94 15.05 1.15 -0.75
C GLN A 94 16.18 2.15 -0.56
N ASP A 95 15.94 3.42 -0.91
CA ASP A 95 16.92 4.50 -0.75
C ASP A 95 16.95 5.12 0.66
N VAL A 96 15.97 4.86 1.52
CA VAL A 96 15.93 5.44 2.86
C VAL A 96 17.16 5.07 3.69
N ARG A 97 17.67 3.86 3.53
CA ARG A 97 18.91 3.41 4.18
C ARG A 97 20.17 4.02 3.58
N SER A 98 20.20 4.16 2.25
CA SER A 98 21.37 4.67 1.55
C SER A 98 21.54 6.17 1.72
N SER A 99 20.43 6.91 1.89
CA SER A 99 20.44 8.37 1.99
C SER A 99 20.92 8.91 3.33
N ASN A 100 20.88 8.13 4.42
CA ASN A 100 21.24 8.61 5.75
C ASN A 100 21.92 7.54 6.64
N PRO A 101 23.11 7.05 6.27
CA PRO A 101 23.80 6.01 7.05
C PRO A 101 24.19 6.45 8.47
N GLN A 102 24.22 7.77 8.76
CA GLN A 102 24.58 8.30 10.08
C GLN A 102 23.40 8.35 11.05
N VAL A 103 22.17 8.39 10.54
CA VAL A 103 20.95 8.39 11.36
C VAL A 103 20.56 6.96 11.74
N TYR A 104 21.06 5.98 11.00
CA TYR A 104 20.83 4.56 11.26
C TYR A 104 21.78 4.04 12.35
N ARG A 105 21.63 4.56 13.55
CA ARG A 105 21.98 3.78 14.74
C ARG A 105 20.77 2.89 15.02
N PRO A 106 20.94 1.56 15.18
CA PRO A 106 19.84 0.76 15.67
C PRO A 106 19.39 1.40 16.98
N PRO A 107 18.16 1.88 17.08
CA PRO A 107 17.69 2.43 18.33
C PRO A 107 17.62 1.31 19.34
N ASP A 108 17.78 1.65 20.59
CA ASP A 108 17.57 0.70 21.69
C ASP A 108 16.09 0.26 21.79
N THR A 109 15.20 0.89 21.01
CA THR A 109 13.76 0.57 20.89
C THR A 109 13.31 0.69 19.43
N GLY A 110 12.38 -0.16 18.95
CA GLY A 110 11.87 -0.16 17.58
C GLY A 110 11.15 1.14 17.14
N GLU A 111 10.76 2.00 18.09
CA GLU A 111 10.04 3.25 17.83
C GLU A 111 10.83 4.26 17.00
N ALA A 112 12.15 4.35 17.20
CA ALA A 112 12.94 5.36 16.48
C ALA A 112 13.09 5.07 14.97
N ASP A 113 13.06 3.80 14.57
CA ASP A 113 13.06 3.42 13.16
C ASP A 113 11.75 3.78 12.48
N LEU A 114 10.64 3.68 13.21
CA LEU A 114 9.31 4.08 12.73
C LEU A 114 9.22 5.58 12.46
N GLU A 115 9.73 6.43 13.37
CA GLU A 115 9.74 7.87 13.14
C GLU A 115 10.57 8.24 11.90
N ILE A 116 11.72 7.60 11.70
CA ILE A 116 12.55 7.84 10.51
C ILE A 116 11.80 7.44 9.24
N ILE A 117 11.18 6.27 9.23
CA ILE A 117 10.36 5.80 8.11
C ILE A 117 9.20 6.79 7.88
N GLY A 118 8.45 7.13 8.94
CA GLY A 118 7.31 8.02 8.85
C GLY A 118 7.68 9.42 8.33
N VAL A 119 8.75 10.02 8.84
CA VAL A 119 9.22 11.33 8.40
C VAL A 119 9.74 11.29 6.96
N THR A 120 10.44 10.22 6.58
CA THR A 120 10.94 10.09 5.20
C THR A 120 9.81 10.07 4.18
N PHE A 121 8.74 9.32 4.43
CA PHE A 121 7.56 9.34 3.57
C PHE A 121 6.82 10.66 3.61
N LEU A 122 6.75 11.30 4.78
CA LEU A 122 6.16 12.63 4.89
C LEU A 122 6.88 13.64 4.00
N GLU A 123 8.21 13.62 3.97
CA GLU A 123 9.01 14.52 3.13
C GLU A 123 8.82 14.26 1.63
N LYS A 124 8.57 13.02 1.25
CA LYS A 124 8.25 12.65 -0.14
C LYS A 124 6.81 13.01 -0.53
N LEU A 125 5.86 12.85 0.37
CA LEU A 125 4.45 13.16 0.14
C LEU A 125 4.18 14.66 0.06
N ARG A 126 4.85 15.48 0.88
CA ARG A 126 4.62 16.93 0.93
C ARG A 126 4.63 17.61 -0.43
N PRO A 127 5.68 17.46 -1.26
CA PRO A 127 5.73 18.12 -2.57
C PRO A 127 4.66 17.61 -3.53
N LEU A 128 4.23 16.35 -3.40
CA LEU A 128 3.17 15.78 -4.22
C LEU A 128 1.80 16.34 -3.80
N VAL A 129 1.50 16.27 -2.51
CA VAL A 129 0.23 16.73 -1.95
C VAL A 129 0.06 18.24 -2.10
N SER A 130 1.13 19.03 -2.00
CA SER A 130 1.07 20.48 -2.19
C SER A 130 0.71 20.92 -3.62
N GLN A 131 0.79 20.03 -4.60
CA GLN A 131 0.40 20.26 -5.98
C GLN A 131 -1.07 19.89 -6.26
N LEU A 132 -1.79 19.36 -5.28
CA LEU A 132 -3.21 19.07 -5.38
C LEU A 132 -3.99 20.36 -5.10
N HIS A 133 -4.49 21.00 -6.17
CA HIS A 133 -5.18 22.27 -6.09
C HIS A 133 -6.69 22.16 -6.27
N HIS A 134 -7.18 20.97 -6.56
CA HIS A 134 -8.61 20.67 -6.64
C HIS A 134 -9.15 20.17 -5.29
N LYS A 135 -10.45 20.26 -5.09
CA LYS A 135 -11.10 19.69 -3.93
C LYS A 135 -11.03 18.17 -3.99
N ILE A 136 -10.46 17.57 -2.94
CA ILE A 136 -10.51 16.12 -2.72
C ILE A 136 -11.59 15.86 -1.68
N ASP A 137 -12.35 14.80 -1.84
CA ASP A 137 -13.33 14.35 -0.86
C ASP A 137 -12.63 13.59 0.28
N LEU A 138 -11.97 14.36 1.14
CA LEU A 138 -11.32 13.82 2.33
C LEU A 138 -12.37 13.70 3.45
N LYS A 139 -12.63 12.47 3.88
CA LYS A 139 -13.41 12.27 5.10
C LYS A 139 -12.55 12.57 6.32
N PRO A 140 -13.11 13.15 7.38
CA PRO A 140 -12.40 13.32 8.64
C PRO A 140 -11.82 11.98 9.11
N ASP A 141 -10.57 11.98 9.55
CA ASP A 141 -9.84 10.80 10.01
C ASP A 141 -9.59 9.68 8.98
N GLU A 142 -9.93 9.88 7.71
CA GLU A 142 -9.57 8.95 6.63
C GLU A 142 -8.14 9.28 6.14
N PRO A 143 -7.19 8.34 6.22
CA PRO A 143 -5.84 8.59 5.77
C PRO A 143 -5.77 8.71 4.23
N LEU A 144 -4.93 9.64 3.76
CA LEU A 144 -4.58 9.73 2.34
C LEU A 144 -3.70 8.55 1.93
N LEU A 145 -2.81 8.11 2.83
CA LEU A 145 -1.93 6.96 2.65
C LEU A 145 -1.86 6.21 3.98
N GLU A 146 -1.95 4.89 3.90
CA GLU A 146 -1.65 3.97 4.98
C GLU A 146 -0.48 3.06 4.59
N ILE A 147 0.44 2.85 5.53
CA ILE A 147 1.51 1.88 5.39
C ILE A 147 1.40 0.88 6.53
N VAL A 148 1.15 -0.38 6.19
CA VAL A 148 1.22 -1.47 7.15
C VAL A 148 2.64 -1.98 7.17
N LEU A 149 3.36 -1.71 8.26
CA LEU A 149 4.74 -2.14 8.47
C LEU A 149 4.75 -3.45 9.24
N ILE A 150 5.39 -4.47 8.69
CA ILE A 150 5.50 -5.81 9.26
C ILE A 150 6.98 -6.15 9.40
N GLY A 151 7.40 -6.63 10.55
CA GLY A 151 8.80 -6.96 10.73
C GLY A 151 9.16 -7.59 12.06
N TYR A 152 10.46 -7.63 12.29
CA TYR A 152 11.04 -8.05 13.56
C TYR A 152 11.80 -6.89 14.18
N ALA A 153 11.45 -6.56 15.39
CA ALA A 153 12.16 -5.56 16.17
C ALA A 153 13.59 -6.02 16.45
N PRO A 154 14.58 -5.09 16.46
CA PRO A 154 15.96 -5.43 16.77
C PRO A 154 16.09 -5.99 18.19
N GLN A 155 17.19 -6.70 18.45
CA GLN A 155 17.54 -7.20 19.79
C GLN A 155 16.57 -8.23 20.41
N ASP A 156 15.99 -9.12 19.58
CA ASP A 156 15.12 -10.21 20.03
C ASP A 156 13.79 -9.77 20.70
N TYR A 157 13.34 -8.53 20.46
CA TYR A 157 12.01 -8.10 20.92
C TYR A 157 10.86 -8.82 20.20
N GLY A 158 11.16 -9.52 19.11
CA GLY A 158 10.23 -10.37 18.39
C GLY A 158 9.48 -9.67 17.26
N PRO A 159 8.39 -10.30 16.76
CA PRO A 159 7.61 -9.79 15.66
C PRO A 159 6.83 -8.54 16.03
N GLU A 160 6.74 -7.60 15.09
CA GLU A 160 5.98 -6.37 15.23
C GLU A 160 5.15 -6.05 13.98
N VAL A 161 4.00 -5.43 14.20
CA VAL A 161 3.14 -4.90 13.15
C VAL A 161 2.70 -3.51 13.56
N TRP A 162 2.91 -2.56 12.66
CA TRP A 162 2.53 -1.16 12.85
C TRP A 162 1.69 -0.65 11.70
N LEU A 163 0.80 0.27 12.00
CA LEU A 163 0.08 1.07 11.03
C LEU A 163 0.63 2.49 11.08
N ILE A 164 0.99 3.02 9.92
CA ILE A 164 1.45 4.40 9.74
C ILE A 164 0.43 5.12 8.85
N ASP A 165 -0.30 6.07 9.45
CA ASP A 165 -1.34 6.84 8.76
C ASP A 165 -0.86 8.23 8.41
N TYR A 166 -1.10 8.64 7.17
CA TYR A 166 -0.85 9.99 6.68
C TYR A 166 -2.18 10.66 6.36
N LEU A 167 -2.60 11.56 7.24
CA LEU A 167 -3.79 12.38 7.06
C LEU A 167 -3.47 13.62 6.25
N ALA A 168 -4.44 14.12 5.51
CA ALA A 168 -4.34 15.40 4.82
C ALA A 168 -5.50 16.32 5.22
N GLU A 169 -5.22 17.62 5.19
CA GLU A 169 -6.21 18.68 5.41
C GLU A 169 -6.27 19.58 4.18
N GLN A 170 -7.46 20.04 3.84
CA GLN A 170 -7.66 20.99 2.76
C GLN A 170 -8.29 22.27 3.23
N GLN A 171 -7.79 23.39 2.69
CA GLN A 171 -8.36 24.71 2.88
C GLN A 171 -8.65 25.36 1.54
N SER A 172 -9.85 25.97 1.41
CA SER A 172 -10.14 26.80 0.27
C SER A 172 -9.39 28.13 0.37
N VAL A 173 -8.69 28.51 -0.68
CA VAL A 173 -7.92 29.75 -0.73
C VAL A 173 -8.68 30.80 -1.52
N GLY A 174 -9.24 31.79 -0.79
CA GLY A 174 -9.97 32.93 -1.40
C GLY A 174 -11.49 32.82 -1.37
N VAL A 175 -12.16 33.96 -1.57
CA VAL A 175 -13.63 34.13 -1.37
C VAL A 175 -14.46 33.53 -2.52
N LYS A 176 -13.85 33.20 -3.66
CA LYS A 176 -14.52 32.69 -4.88
C LYS A 176 -13.69 31.70 -5.68
N SER A 177 -12.64 31.13 -5.11
CA SER A 177 -11.73 30.28 -5.86
C SER A 177 -12.07 28.81 -5.67
N ASP A 178 -12.13 28.10 -6.78
CA ASP A 178 -12.10 26.62 -6.76
C ASP A 178 -10.68 26.08 -6.44
N TYR A 179 -9.80 26.97 -5.97
CA TYR A 179 -8.43 26.63 -5.61
C TYR A 179 -8.37 26.15 -4.16
N TRP A 180 -7.82 24.96 -3.98
CA TRP A 180 -7.65 24.33 -2.69
C TRP A 180 -6.16 24.17 -2.37
N GLN A 181 -5.81 24.36 -1.13
CA GLN A 181 -4.48 24.06 -0.64
C GLN A 181 -4.55 22.80 0.25
N THR A 182 -3.78 21.79 -0.12
CA THR A 182 -3.74 20.51 0.60
C THR A 182 -2.45 20.42 1.41
N HIS A 183 -2.57 20.08 2.67
CA HIS A 183 -1.45 19.90 3.59
C HIS A 183 -1.49 18.48 4.16
N ILE A 184 -0.35 17.79 4.13
CA ILE A 184 -0.21 16.51 4.81
C ILE A 184 0.23 16.73 6.26
N LEU A 185 -0.43 16.03 7.17
CA LEU A 185 -0.13 16.10 8.60
C LEU A 185 1.06 15.18 8.96
N ARG A 186 1.53 15.29 10.20
CA ARG A 186 2.50 14.32 10.73
C ARG A 186 1.89 12.93 10.77
N PRO A 187 2.69 11.86 10.48
CA PRO A 187 2.18 10.51 10.53
C PRO A 187 1.75 10.12 11.93
N ARG A 188 0.70 9.32 12.01
CA ARG A 188 0.27 8.65 13.24
C ARG A 188 0.77 7.21 13.20
N PHE A 189 1.22 6.72 14.35
CA PHE A 189 1.71 5.35 14.51
C PHE A 189 0.80 4.60 15.44
N THR A 190 0.32 3.44 15.00
CA THR A 190 -0.52 2.56 15.81
C THR A 190 0.11 1.17 15.83
N GLN A 191 0.49 0.69 17.00
CA GLN A 191 0.98 -0.66 17.18
C GLN A 191 -0.18 -1.65 17.14
N LEU A 192 -0.11 -2.61 16.24
CA LEU A 192 -1.11 -3.65 16.07
C LEU A 192 -0.64 -5.00 16.64
N TYR A 193 0.68 -5.22 16.65
CA TYR A 193 1.29 -6.39 17.27
C TYR A 193 2.68 -6.02 17.82
N PRO A 194 3.11 -6.53 18.99
CA PRO A 194 2.31 -7.34 19.91
C PRO A 194 1.12 -6.56 20.47
N PRO A 195 0.00 -7.23 20.71
CA PRO A 195 -1.15 -6.59 21.35
C PRO A 195 -0.78 -6.25 22.80
N GLU A 196 -1.55 -5.35 23.42
CA GLU A 196 -1.39 -5.01 24.84
C GLU A 196 -1.41 -6.26 25.72
N LYS A 197 -0.77 -6.15 26.89
CA LYS A 197 -0.74 -7.26 27.86
C LYS A 197 -2.19 -7.71 28.16
N HIS A 198 -2.40 -9.02 28.08
CA HIS A 198 -3.69 -9.69 28.30
C HIS A 198 -4.68 -9.69 27.11
N GLN A 199 -4.37 -9.04 26.01
CA GLN A 199 -5.18 -9.19 24.80
C GLN A 199 -4.87 -10.50 24.06
N ALA A 200 -5.89 -10.99 23.33
CA ALA A 200 -5.76 -12.18 22.53
C ALA A 200 -4.78 -11.97 21.36
N LYS A 201 -3.85 -12.90 21.16
CA LYS A 201 -2.94 -12.93 20.01
C LYS A 201 -3.63 -13.62 18.84
N THR A 202 -4.43 -12.85 18.13
CA THR A 202 -5.15 -13.32 16.95
C THR A 202 -4.48 -12.76 15.67
N ILE A 203 -5.07 -13.07 14.52
CA ILE A 203 -4.69 -12.44 13.25
C ILE A 203 -5.04 -10.94 13.29
N VAL A 204 -4.18 -10.13 12.66
CA VAL A 204 -4.45 -8.71 12.41
C VAL A 204 -5.08 -8.59 11.03
N GLU A 205 -6.18 -7.87 10.94
CA GLU A 205 -6.84 -7.61 9.67
C GLU A 205 -7.18 -6.13 9.55
N LEU A 206 -6.74 -5.52 8.46
CA LEU A 206 -6.95 -4.12 8.13
C LEU A 206 -7.65 -3.99 6.78
N ARG A 207 -8.34 -2.88 6.57
CA ARG A 207 -9.06 -2.56 5.34
C ARG A 207 -8.84 -1.13 4.96
N PHE A 208 -8.65 -0.91 3.68
CA PHE A 208 -8.60 0.41 3.10
C PHE A 208 -9.58 0.52 1.93
N PRO A 209 -10.53 1.44 1.96
CA PRO A 209 -10.88 2.31 3.11
C PRO A 209 -11.43 1.50 4.30
N ALA A 210 -11.45 2.09 5.49
CA ALA A 210 -11.86 1.41 6.72
C ALA A 210 -13.30 0.88 6.69
N ASP A 211 -14.18 1.50 5.90
CA ASP A 211 -15.58 1.11 5.69
C ASP A 211 -15.76 0.02 4.61
N LEU A 212 -14.66 -0.52 4.05
CA LEU A 212 -14.71 -1.62 3.09
C LEU A 212 -15.48 -2.81 3.65
N GLN A 213 -16.53 -3.19 2.94
CA GLN A 213 -17.47 -4.23 3.38
C GLN A 213 -16.82 -5.63 3.41
N GLY A 214 -17.31 -6.46 4.28
CA GLY A 214 -16.91 -7.87 4.39
C GLY A 214 -16.76 -8.32 5.84
N ILE A 215 -16.79 -9.62 6.07
CA ILE A 215 -16.57 -10.20 7.40
C ILE A 215 -15.09 -10.54 7.56
N PRO A 216 -14.43 -10.18 8.67
CA PRO A 216 -13.04 -10.58 8.94
C PRO A 216 -12.88 -12.10 8.92
N LEU A 217 -11.68 -12.59 8.56
CA LEU A 217 -11.39 -14.02 8.56
C LEU A 217 -11.69 -14.66 9.94
N ALA A 218 -11.23 -14.00 11.01
CA ALA A 218 -11.54 -14.46 12.37
C ALA A 218 -13.04 -14.52 12.63
N GLY A 219 -13.81 -13.55 12.14
CA GLY A 219 -15.27 -13.53 12.24
C GLY A 219 -15.94 -14.65 11.45
N LEU A 220 -15.46 -14.96 10.24
CA LEU A 220 -15.97 -16.09 9.45
C LEU A 220 -15.68 -17.43 10.11
N ILE A 221 -14.52 -17.57 10.75
CA ILE A 221 -14.16 -18.75 11.53
C ILE A 221 -15.12 -18.91 12.72
N GLN A 222 -15.32 -17.83 13.49
CA GLN A 222 -16.22 -17.83 14.68
C GLN A 222 -17.68 -18.10 14.32
N GLN A 223 -18.15 -17.56 13.19
CA GLN A 223 -19.52 -17.78 12.70
C GLN A 223 -19.71 -19.14 12.03
N ASN A 224 -18.62 -19.92 11.93
CA ASN A 224 -18.62 -21.22 11.26
C ASN A 224 -19.16 -21.15 9.82
N ASP A 225 -18.63 -20.19 9.03
CA ASP A 225 -19.00 -20.02 7.61
C ASP A 225 -18.91 -21.38 6.89
N PRO A 226 -19.94 -21.80 6.16
CA PRO A 226 -19.99 -23.14 5.55
C PRO A 226 -18.81 -23.42 4.60
N ARG A 227 -18.26 -22.40 3.95
CA ARG A 227 -17.12 -22.54 3.03
C ARG A 227 -15.84 -22.82 3.80
N LEU A 228 -15.60 -22.07 4.90
CA LEU A 228 -14.47 -22.29 5.80
C LEU A 228 -14.63 -23.57 6.63
N ALA A 229 -15.85 -23.94 7.01
CA ALA A 229 -16.11 -25.20 7.70
C ALA A 229 -15.72 -26.42 6.85
N ARG A 230 -15.98 -26.38 5.54
CA ARG A 230 -15.52 -27.41 4.60
C ARG A 230 -14.01 -27.47 4.51
N LEU A 231 -13.35 -26.28 4.44
CA LEU A 231 -11.91 -26.19 4.43
C LEU A 231 -11.30 -26.77 5.72
N ARG A 232 -11.83 -26.40 6.88
CA ARG A 232 -11.40 -26.96 8.19
C ARG A 232 -11.52 -28.48 8.27
N SER A 233 -12.59 -29.04 7.71
CA SER A 233 -12.83 -30.49 7.70
C SER A 233 -11.97 -31.25 6.69
N SER A 234 -11.39 -30.57 5.71
CA SER A 234 -10.57 -31.20 4.67
C SER A 234 -9.17 -31.59 5.15
N ASP A 235 -8.62 -30.90 6.14
CA ASP A 235 -7.29 -31.15 6.70
C ASP A 235 -7.29 -30.85 8.22
N ALA A 236 -6.78 -31.80 9.01
CA ALA A 236 -6.67 -31.63 10.46
C ALA A 236 -5.75 -30.45 10.86
N ARG A 237 -4.75 -30.11 10.04
CA ARG A 237 -3.89 -28.95 10.26
C ARG A 237 -4.69 -27.66 10.16
N PHE A 238 -5.60 -27.54 9.19
CA PHE A 238 -6.47 -26.39 9.01
C PHE A 238 -7.43 -26.21 10.19
N SER A 239 -7.99 -27.32 10.68
CA SER A 239 -8.83 -27.27 11.89
C SER A 239 -8.03 -26.72 13.08
N LYS A 240 -6.80 -27.18 13.27
CA LYS A 240 -5.92 -26.74 14.35
C LYS A 240 -5.57 -25.26 14.25
N VAL A 241 -5.22 -24.75 13.05
CA VAL A 241 -4.92 -23.31 12.84
C VAL A 241 -6.16 -22.48 13.14
N ALA A 242 -7.33 -22.87 12.63
CA ALA A 242 -8.58 -22.16 12.90
C ALA A 242 -8.92 -22.13 14.41
N GLU A 243 -8.76 -23.24 15.13
CA GLU A 243 -8.94 -23.29 16.59
C GLU A 243 -7.95 -22.36 17.34
N GLN A 244 -6.71 -22.27 16.88
CA GLN A 244 -5.72 -21.36 17.48
C GLN A 244 -6.11 -19.90 17.27
N ILE A 245 -6.65 -19.54 16.11
CA ILE A 245 -7.20 -18.21 15.83
C ILE A 245 -8.41 -17.93 16.74
N GLU A 246 -9.36 -18.85 16.83
CA GLU A 246 -10.54 -18.73 17.70
C GLU A 246 -10.19 -18.51 19.17
N ARG A 247 -9.16 -19.19 19.65
CA ARG A 247 -8.67 -19.10 21.04
C ARG A 247 -7.76 -17.90 21.30
N GLY A 248 -7.50 -17.04 20.32
CA GLY A 248 -6.56 -15.93 20.45
C GLY A 248 -5.12 -16.39 20.67
N GLN A 249 -4.74 -17.51 20.08
CA GLN A 249 -3.44 -18.16 20.18
C GLN A 249 -2.82 -18.38 18.79
N ALA A 250 -3.15 -17.51 17.84
CA ALA A 250 -2.68 -17.61 16.45
C ALA A 250 -1.14 -17.74 16.37
N ASN A 251 -0.42 -17.06 17.26
CA ASN A 251 1.04 -17.12 17.37
C ASN A 251 1.62 -18.47 17.76
N LYS A 252 0.80 -19.47 18.08
CA LYS A 252 1.24 -20.86 18.33
C LYS A 252 1.18 -21.74 17.08
N SER A 253 0.64 -21.22 15.96
CA SER A 253 0.62 -21.93 14.69
C SER A 253 2.04 -22.05 14.15
N LYS A 254 2.32 -23.15 13.43
CA LYS A 254 3.51 -23.25 12.60
C LYS A 254 3.28 -22.44 11.31
N SER A 255 4.31 -21.76 10.83
CA SER A 255 4.22 -20.94 9.62
C SER A 255 3.69 -21.73 8.43
N GLN A 256 4.23 -22.93 8.19
CA GLN A 256 3.80 -23.77 7.06
C GLN A 256 2.32 -24.13 7.12
N ASP A 257 1.80 -24.55 8.30
CA ASP A 257 0.38 -24.92 8.46
C ASP A 257 -0.52 -23.68 8.29
N ALA A 258 -0.08 -22.55 8.80
CA ALA A 258 -0.79 -21.27 8.71
C ALA A 258 -0.78 -20.72 7.27
N ALA A 259 0.35 -20.83 6.54
CA ALA A 259 0.45 -20.44 5.13
C ALA A 259 -0.47 -21.30 4.25
N ASP A 260 -0.43 -22.64 4.43
CA ASP A 260 -1.30 -23.54 3.68
C ASP A 260 -2.79 -23.24 3.96
N PHE A 261 -3.14 -22.97 5.21
CA PHE A 261 -4.50 -22.57 5.59
C PHE A 261 -4.90 -21.23 4.98
N LEU A 262 -4.04 -20.22 5.07
CA LEU A 262 -4.31 -18.88 4.53
C LEU A 262 -4.49 -18.94 3.02
N ARG A 263 -3.57 -19.62 2.30
CA ARG A 263 -3.65 -19.84 0.86
C ARG A 263 -4.96 -20.52 0.44
N ALA A 264 -5.44 -21.50 1.20
CA ALA A 264 -6.69 -22.18 0.93
C ALA A 264 -7.92 -21.31 1.28
N ALA A 265 -7.82 -20.40 2.25
CA ALA A 265 -8.88 -19.48 2.65
C ALA A 265 -8.99 -18.24 1.73
N LEU A 266 -7.88 -17.78 1.16
CA LEU A 266 -7.83 -16.56 0.34
C LEU A 266 -8.82 -16.55 -0.83
N PRO A 267 -8.98 -17.60 -1.65
CA PRO A 267 -9.99 -17.63 -2.71
C PRO A 267 -11.42 -17.45 -2.19
N ILE A 268 -11.70 -17.92 -0.97
CA ILE A 268 -13.02 -17.75 -0.32
C ILE A 268 -13.25 -16.30 0.07
N LEU A 269 -12.19 -15.60 0.47
CA LEU A 269 -12.22 -14.22 0.94
C LEU A 269 -12.15 -13.21 -0.22
N ALA A 270 -11.32 -13.49 -1.19
CA ALA A 270 -11.05 -12.61 -2.33
C ALA A 270 -12.15 -12.70 -3.40
N GLY A 271 -12.81 -13.87 -3.55
CA GLY A 271 -13.69 -14.12 -4.68
C GLY A 271 -12.90 -13.99 -5.99
N ASP A 272 -13.32 -13.04 -6.84
CA ASP A 272 -12.64 -12.76 -8.12
C ASP A 272 -11.50 -11.72 -8.00
N SER A 273 -11.25 -11.18 -6.80
CA SER A 273 -10.21 -10.21 -6.57
C SER A 273 -8.82 -10.86 -6.59
N HIS A 274 -7.84 -10.12 -7.10
CA HIS A 274 -6.44 -10.52 -7.05
C HIS A 274 -5.93 -10.47 -5.60
N PHE A 275 -5.01 -11.36 -5.27
CA PHE A 275 -4.34 -11.35 -3.96
C PHE A 275 -2.87 -11.76 -4.10
N ILE A 276 -2.08 -11.30 -3.14
CA ILE A 276 -0.68 -11.65 -2.97
C ILE A 276 -0.48 -12.21 -1.56
N GLU A 277 0.51 -13.08 -1.39
CA GLU A 277 0.84 -13.68 -0.10
C GLU A 277 2.36 -13.77 0.04
N GLY A 278 2.86 -13.48 1.25
CA GLY A 278 4.27 -13.57 1.55
C GLY A 278 4.53 -13.98 2.99
N GLU A 279 5.78 -14.37 3.23
CA GLU A 279 6.30 -14.79 4.52
C GLU A 279 7.56 -14.00 4.85
N LEU A 280 7.66 -13.52 6.09
CA LEU A 280 8.85 -12.92 6.65
C LEU A 280 9.33 -13.78 7.82
N GLY A 281 10.46 -14.46 7.63
CA GLY A 281 11.08 -15.31 8.67
C GLY A 281 11.82 -14.48 9.71
N GLU A 282 11.90 -15.00 10.95
CA GLU A 282 12.59 -14.34 12.08
C GLU A 282 14.08 -14.05 11.78
N ARG A 283 14.75 -14.92 11.07
CA ARG A 283 16.19 -14.79 10.75
C ARG A 283 16.49 -14.10 9.43
N GLY A 284 15.51 -13.38 8.92
CA GLY A 284 15.71 -12.46 7.80
C GLY A 284 15.69 -13.15 6.45
N GLY A 285 14.53 -13.40 5.97
CA GLY A 285 14.26 -13.73 4.58
C GLY A 285 12.82 -13.36 4.33
N PHE A 286 12.59 -12.54 3.32
CA PHE A 286 11.28 -12.31 2.78
C PHE A 286 11.11 -13.19 1.55
N ASP A 287 10.10 -14.07 1.58
CA ASP A 287 9.76 -14.95 0.47
C ASP A 287 8.31 -14.74 0.04
N TRP A 288 8.12 -14.70 -1.28
CA TRP A 288 6.79 -14.70 -1.86
C TRP A 288 6.20 -16.11 -1.88
N ILE A 289 5.01 -16.27 -1.33
CA ILE A 289 4.20 -17.48 -1.44
C ILE A 289 3.31 -17.38 -2.69
N VAL A 290 2.63 -16.25 -2.86
CA VAL A 290 1.90 -15.84 -4.07
C VAL A 290 2.44 -14.47 -4.47
N PRO A 291 3.33 -14.41 -5.46
CA PRO A 291 3.93 -13.14 -5.88
C PRO A 291 2.90 -12.24 -6.58
N PRO A 292 3.13 -10.91 -6.57
CA PRO A 292 2.35 -9.99 -7.38
C PRO A 292 2.48 -10.37 -8.87
N GLU A 293 1.40 -10.25 -9.61
CA GLU A 293 1.49 -10.33 -11.07
C GLU A 293 2.36 -9.17 -11.57
N GLU A 294 3.54 -9.48 -12.07
CA GLU A 294 4.31 -8.47 -12.78
C GLU A 294 3.49 -7.99 -13.98
N PRO A 295 3.39 -6.66 -14.21
CA PRO A 295 2.80 -6.17 -15.43
C PRO A 295 3.60 -6.81 -16.58
N ARG A 296 3.01 -7.80 -17.23
CA ARG A 296 3.67 -8.56 -18.27
C ARG A 296 4.23 -7.59 -19.31
N GLU A 297 5.55 -7.57 -19.49
CA GLU A 297 6.38 -7.24 -20.67
C GLU A 297 5.75 -6.50 -21.88
N LYS A 298 4.51 -6.01 -21.79
CA LYS A 298 3.93 -5.16 -22.85
C LYS A 298 4.67 -3.83 -22.96
N GLU A 299 5.18 -3.32 -21.85
CA GLU A 299 5.99 -2.09 -21.83
C GLU A 299 7.39 -2.32 -22.40
N GLN A 300 8.04 -3.43 -22.09
CA GLN A 300 9.35 -3.76 -22.66
C GLN A 300 9.29 -4.03 -24.18
N ARG A 301 8.21 -4.62 -24.68
CA ARG A 301 8.02 -4.80 -26.12
C ARG A 301 7.69 -3.51 -26.87
N ALA A 302 7.10 -2.52 -26.22
CA ALA A 302 6.91 -1.19 -26.80
C ALA A 302 8.24 -0.43 -26.89
N GLU A 303 9.08 -0.48 -25.85
CA GLU A 303 10.42 0.12 -25.85
C GLU A 303 11.37 -0.57 -26.86
N ASP A 304 11.26 -1.87 -27.09
CA ASP A 304 12.06 -2.59 -28.10
C ASP A 304 11.57 -2.31 -29.54
N LYS A 305 10.32 -1.94 -29.77
CA LYS A 305 9.84 -1.56 -31.11
C LYS A 305 10.34 -0.21 -31.60
N ASP A 306 10.61 0.70 -30.69
CA ASP A 306 11.13 2.05 -31.00
C ASP A 306 12.67 2.13 -30.96
N ARG A 307 13.35 0.99 -30.73
CA ARG A 307 14.80 0.91 -30.68
C ARG A 307 15.37 0.81 -32.10
N PRO A 308 16.29 1.71 -32.49
CA PRO A 308 16.96 1.60 -33.78
C PRO A 308 17.64 0.24 -33.92
N PRO A 309 17.61 -0.39 -35.10
CA PRO A 309 18.13 -1.76 -35.32
C PRO A 309 19.63 -1.92 -35.02
N ASP A 310 20.38 -0.83 -34.90
CA ASP A 310 21.83 -0.84 -34.65
C ASP A 310 22.23 -0.47 -33.21
N ALA A 311 21.28 -0.40 -32.28
CA ALA A 311 21.62 -0.07 -30.88
C ALA A 311 22.35 -1.26 -30.22
N PRO A 312 23.54 -1.05 -29.59
CA PRO A 312 24.31 -2.13 -28.97
C PRO A 312 23.54 -2.75 -27.82
N THR A 313 23.35 -4.07 -27.88
CA THR A 313 22.76 -4.86 -26.80
C THR A 313 23.80 -5.08 -25.71
N LEU A 314 23.61 -4.48 -24.54
CA LEU A 314 24.36 -4.83 -23.34
C LEU A 314 23.95 -6.25 -22.90
N ARG A 315 24.66 -7.26 -23.36
CA ARG A 315 24.50 -8.62 -22.83
C ARG A 315 24.97 -8.62 -21.37
N ARG A 316 24.04 -8.81 -20.45
CA ARG A 316 24.40 -9.19 -19.08
C ARG A 316 25.20 -10.49 -19.13
N LYS A 317 26.44 -10.44 -18.67
CA LYS A 317 27.23 -11.67 -18.45
C LYS A 317 26.48 -12.54 -17.44
N PRO A 318 26.31 -13.82 -17.71
CA PRO A 318 25.79 -14.74 -16.69
C PRO A 318 26.78 -14.76 -15.52
N ASN A 319 26.25 -14.59 -14.31
CA ASN A 319 27.01 -14.77 -13.08
C ASN A 319 27.47 -16.22 -12.99
N LEU A 320 28.72 -16.47 -13.32
CA LEU A 320 29.45 -17.68 -13.01
C LEU A 320 29.93 -17.54 -11.55
N ASN A 321 29.09 -17.90 -10.60
CA ASN A 321 29.53 -18.19 -9.25
C ASN A 321 29.79 -19.69 -9.16
N ARG A 322 31.08 -20.00 -9.01
CA ARG A 322 31.57 -21.26 -8.43
C ARG A 322 31.54 -21.14 -6.90
#